data_8129a0997f9980681c182f3b73cf890f
#
_entry.id   8129a0997f9980681c182f3b73cf890f
#
_cell.length_a   1.000
_cell.length_b   1.000
_cell.length_c   1.000
_cell.angle_alpha   90.00
_cell.angle_beta   90.00
_cell.angle_gamma   90.00
#
_symmetry.space_group_name_H-M   'P 1'
#
loop_
_entity.id
_entity.type
_entity.pdbx_description
1 polymer ?
#
loop_
_entity_poly.entity_id
_entity_poly.type
_entity_poly.pdbx_seq_one_letter_code
_entity_poly.pdbx_strand_id
1 'polypeptide(L)'
;NSDVDILVITNQSLSEKTRRNLTNRLMLISGKIGNIKDMRPLEVTVINQKDIVPWHFPPKYEFMYGEWLREQFEKGEIPESTYDPDLAILLAQLRKNSINLLGPKATEVIEPVPMTDIRKAIKESLPGLIASINGDERNVILTLARMWLTASTGEIRSKDLAAEWAIPQLPDEHATLLNKAREAYLGECVDKWEGMESEVAELVNHMKKSIESSLNIQLPFRIV
;
A
#
# COMPACT_ATOMS: atom_id res chain seq x y z
N ASN A 1 13.10 -7.42 3.79
CA ASN A 1 12.30 -8.58 3.37
C ASN A 1 10.82 -8.18 3.24
N SER A 2 10.45 -7.47 2.16
CA SER A 2 9.06 -7.14 1.82
C SER A 2 8.40 -8.29 1.07
N ASP A 3 7.08 -8.29 1.02
CA ASP A 3 6.27 -9.19 0.22
C ASP A 3 6.60 -9.05 -1.27
N VAL A 4 6.15 -10.00 -2.07
CA VAL A 4 6.18 -9.90 -3.53
C VAL A 4 4.82 -9.44 -4.00
N ASP A 5 4.73 -8.18 -4.45
CA ASP A 5 3.50 -7.59 -4.94
C ASP A 5 3.31 -7.91 -6.43
N ILE A 6 2.18 -8.50 -6.78
CA ILE A 6 1.83 -8.89 -8.15
C ILE A 6 0.48 -8.29 -8.52
N LEU A 7 0.44 -7.47 -9.57
CA LEU A 7 -0.80 -7.05 -10.19
C LEU A 7 -1.07 -7.86 -11.46
N VAL A 8 -2.27 -8.37 -11.57
CA VAL A 8 -2.78 -9.06 -12.77
C VAL A 8 -3.96 -8.28 -13.33
N ILE A 9 -3.86 -7.88 -14.60
CA ILE A 9 -4.96 -7.23 -15.32
C ILE A 9 -5.56 -8.25 -16.27
N THR A 10 -6.87 -8.49 -16.18
CA THR A 10 -7.62 -9.44 -17.00
C THR A 10 -8.64 -8.73 -17.87
N ASN A 11 -8.97 -9.32 -19.03
CA ASN A 11 -10.04 -8.83 -19.90
C ASN A 11 -11.40 -9.49 -19.60
N GLN A 12 -11.41 -10.49 -18.73
CA GLN A 12 -12.61 -11.25 -18.37
C GLN A 12 -12.68 -11.43 -16.86
N SER A 13 -13.91 -11.46 -16.33
CA SER A 13 -14.12 -11.69 -14.90
C SER A 13 -13.76 -13.10 -14.50
N LEU A 14 -13.19 -13.25 -13.30
CA LEU A 14 -12.87 -14.54 -12.73
C LEU A 14 -14.12 -15.26 -12.27
N SER A 15 -14.28 -16.52 -12.68
CA SER A 15 -15.31 -17.38 -12.10
C SER A 15 -14.99 -17.71 -10.63
N GLU A 16 -16.00 -18.05 -9.84
CA GLU A 16 -15.80 -18.50 -8.45
C GLU A 16 -14.83 -19.70 -8.38
N LYS A 17 -14.98 -20.64 -9.30
CA LYS A 17 -14.05 -21.78 -9.42
C LYS A 17 -12.60 -21.33 -9.65
N THR A 18 -12.41 -20.32 -10.49
CA THR A 18 -11.07 -19.77 -10.76
C THR A 18 -10.49 -19.10 -9.53
N ARG A 19 -11.29 -18.30 -8.81
CA ARG A 19 -10.86 -17.65 -7.55
C ARG A 19 -10.44 -18.70 -6.51
N ARG A 20 -11.24 -19.76 -6.29
CA ARG A 20 -10.92 -20.87 -5.37
C ARG A 20 -9.62 -21.58 -5.76
N ASN A 21 -9.47 -21.91 -7.04
CA ASN A 21 -8.25 -22.57 -7.52
C ASN A 21 -7.01 -21.69 -7.36
N LEU A 22 -7.15 -20.38 -7.65
CA LEU A 22 -6.05 -19.42 -7.48
C LEU A 22 -5.66 -19.30 -6.02
N THR A 23 -6.63 -19.11 -5.12
CA THR A 23 -6.41 -19.06 -3.66
C THR A 23 -5.65 -20.29 -3.18
N ASN A 24 -6.12 -21.50 -3.52
CA ASN A 24 -5.49 -22.74 -3.09
C ASN A 24 -4.04 -22.86 -3.59
N ARG A 25 -3.77 -22.46 -4.83
CA ARG A 25 -2.41 -22.48 -5.38
C ARG A 25 -1.50 -21.44 -4.75
N LEU A 26 -2.01 -20.23 -4.51
CA LEU A 26 -1.24 -19.17 -3.85
C LEU A 26 -0.87 -19.55 -2.42
N MET A 27 -1.80 -20.14 -1.66
CA MET A 27 -1.50 -20.65 -0.30
C MET A 27 -0.38 -21.68 -0.26
N LEU A 28 -0.16 -22.45 -1.35
CA LEU A 28 0.92 -23.45 -1.42
C LEU A 28 2.30 -22.83 -1.68
N ILE A 29 2.36 -21.68 -2.36
CA ILE A 29 3.61 -21.05 -2.80
C ILE A 29 3.94 -19.75 -2.07
N SER A 30 3.01 -19.20 -1.31
CA SER A 30 3.22 -17.99 -0.51
C SER A 30 3.80 -18.36 0.85
N GLY A 31 4.85 -17.65 1.26
CA GLY A 31 5.45 -17.77 2.58
C GLY A 31 4.53 -17.17 3.64
N LYS A 32 4.43 -17.82 4.81
CA LYS A 32 3.69 -17.26 5.96
C LYS A 32 4.43 -16.06 6.54
N ILE A 33 3.67 -15.09 7.05
CA ILE A 33 4.24 -13.93 7.75
C ILE A 33 5.11 -14.43 8.92
N GLY A 34 6.32 -13.90 9.02
CA GLY A 34 7.29 -14.27 10.06
C GLY A 34 8.10 -15.55 9.80
N ASN A 35 7.80 -16.33 8.75
CA ASN A 35 8.57 -17.50 8.37
C ASN A 35 9.54 -17.17 7.22
N ILE A 36 10.74 -16.72 7.57
CA ILE A 36 11.70 -16.09 6.66
C ILE A 36 12.52 -17.11 5.84
N LYS A 37 12.38 -18.42 6.09
CA LYS A 37 13.44 -19.35 5.66
C LYS A 37 13.42 -19.76 4.21
N ASP A 38 12.27 -19.86 3.53
CA ASP A 38 12.27 -20.44 2.18
C ASP A 38 11.39 -19.75 1.12
N MET A 39 10.34 -19.05 1.52
CA MET A 39 9.42 -18.39 0.57
C MET A 39 8.97 -17.04 1.09
N ARG A 40 8.96 -16.03 0.22
CA ARG A 40 8.42 -14.70 0.55
C ARG A 40 6.89 -14.74 0.52
N PRO A 41 6.21 -13.98 1.39
CA PRO A 41 4.78 -13.73 1.26
C PRO A 41 4.46 -13.13 -0.11
N LEU A 42 3.31 -13.52 -0.66
CA LEU A 42 2.78 -12.95 -1.90
C LEU A 42 1.60 -12.04 -1.58
N GLU A 43 1.55 -10.92 -2.25
CA GLU A 43 0.37 -10.09 -2.39
C GLU A 43 -0.04 -10.09 -3.86
N VAL A 44 -1.26 -10.59 -4.16
CA VAL A 44 -1.74 -10.67 -5.53
C VAL A 44 -3.06 -9.95 -5.65
N THR A 45 -3.07 -8.89 -6.45
CA THR A 45 -4.29 -8.14 -6.79
C THR A 45 -4.67 -8.43 -8.23
N VAL A 46 -5.90 -8.86 -8.47
CA VAL A 46 -6.44 -9.05 -9.83
C VAL A 46 -7.50 -8.00 -10.10
N ILE A 47 -7.35 -7.30 -11.22
CA ILE A 47 -8.26 -6.24 -11.67
C ILE A 47 -8.77 -6.59 -13.06
N ASN A 48 -10.07 -6.43 -13.30
CA ASN A 48 -10.59 -6.48 -14.65
C ASN A 48 -10.34 -5.12 -15.33
N GLN A 49 -9.80 -5.12 -16.56
CA GLN A 49 -9.46 -3.89 -17.27
C GLN A 49 -10.64 -2.92 -17.40
N LYS A 50 -11.87 -3.44 -17.61
CA LYS A 50 -13.09 -2.62 -17.69
C LYS A 50 -13.41 -1.85 -16.41
N ASP A 51 -12.85 -2.27 -15.25
CA ASP A 51 -13.05 -1.64 -13.95
C ASP A 51 -12.02 -0.52 -13.69
N ILE A 52 -11.11 -0.26 -14.65
CA ILE A 52 -10.09 0.81 -14.58
C ILE A 52 -9.89 1.56 -15.90
N VAL A 53 -10.53 1.13 -16.98
CA VAL A 53 -10.49 1.79 -18.31
C VAL A 53 -11.90 1.83 -18.89
N PRO A 54 -12.49 3.02 -19.15
CA PRO A 54 -11.92 4.33 -18.81
C PRO A 54 -11.75 4.53 -17.30
N TRP A 55 -10.80 5.39 -16.92
CA TRP A 55 -10.52 5.65 -15.51
C TRP A 55 -11.75 6.15 -14.74
N HIS A 56 -11.99 5.57 -13.58
CA HIS A 56 -12.99 6.04 -12.61
C HIS A 56 -12.50 5.81 -11.18
N PHE A 57 -12.98 6.60 -10.24
CA PHE A 57 -12.65 6.52 -8.83
C PHE A 57 -13.89 6.19 -7.98
N PRO A 58 -13.80 5.32 -6.97
CA PRO A 58 -12.66 4.45 -6.67
C PRO A 58 -12.57 3.28 -7.66
N PRO A 59 -11.36 2.82 -8.00
CA PRO A 59 -11.18 1.60 -8.78
C PRO A 59 -11.60 0.37 -7.99
N LYS A 60 -11.81 -0.77 -8.71
CA LYS A 60 -12.29 -2.00 -8.12
C LYS A 60 -11.31 -3.14 -8.39
N TYR A 61 -10.98 -3.92 -7.35
CA TYR A 61 -10.33 -5.21 -7.57
C TYR A 61 -11.36 -6.33 -7.72
N GLU A 62 -11.02 -7.33 -8.48
CA GLU A 62 -11.85 -8.51 -8.67
C GLU A 62 -11.48 -9.64 -7.71
N PHE A 63 -10.20 -9.73 -7.36
CA PHE A 63 -9.66 -10.72 -6.43
C PHE A 63 -8.42 -10.13 -5.74
N MET A 64 -8.26 -10.45 -4.46
CA MET A 64 -7.10 -10.10 -3.67
C MET A 64 -6.63 -11.33 -2.87
N TYR A 65 -5.32 -11.55 -2.85
CA TYR A 65 -4.66 -12.52 -1.99
C TYR A 65 -3.57 -11.81 -1.19
N GLY A 66 -3.50 -12.09 0.09
CA GLY A 66 -2.43 -11.68 0.99
C GLY A 66 -2.42 -12.58 2.21
N GLU A 67 -1.27 -12.71 2.86
CA GLU A 67 -1.11 -13.63 4.01
C GLU A 67 -1.96 -13.22 5.23
N TRP A 68 -2.35 -11.96 5.34
CA TRP A 68 -3.30 -11.48 6.36
C TRP A 68 -4.73 -12.04 6.19
N LEU A 69 -5.05 -12.60 5.01
CA LEU A 69 -6.32 -13.26 4.71
C LEU A 69 -6.24 -14.78 4.85
N ARG A 70 -5.09 -15.34 5.22
CA ARG A 70 -4.86 -16.80 5.23
C ARG A 70 -5.90 -17.55 6.07
N GLU A 71 -6.24 -17.07 7.26
CA GLU A 71 -7.24 -17.71 8.10
C GLU A 71 -8.62 -17.78 7.46
N GLN A 72 -9.01 -16.76 6.71
CA GLN A 72 -10.27 -16.75 5.93
C GLN A 72 -10.20 -17.78 4.81
N PHE A 73 -9.08 -17.82 4.07
CA PHE A 73 -8.88 -18.80 3.00
C PHE A 73 -8.88 -20.25 3.50
N GLU A 74 -8.29 -20.52 4.64
CA GLU A 74 -8.30 -21.85 5.29
C GLU A 74 -9.71 -22.27 5.70
N LYS A 75 -10.59 -21.33 6.02
CA LYS A 75 -12.04 -21.55 6.26
C LYS A 75 -12.85 -21.69 4.96
N GLY A 76 -12.21 -21.52 3.79
CA GLY A 76 -12.88 -21.54 2.49
C GLY A 76 -13.57 -20.24 2.10
N GLU A 77 -13.37 -19.17 2.87
CA GLU A 77 -13.91 -17.84 2.63
C GLU A 77 -12.99 -17.10 1.65
N ILE A 78 -13.55 -16.58 0.56
CA ILE A 78 -12.81 -15.77 -0.41
C ILE A 78 -13.48 -14.40 -0.46
N PRO A 79 -12.74 -13.31 -0.16
CA PRO A 79 -13.29 -11.97 -0.23
C PRO A 79 -13.93 -11.65 -1.59
N GLU A 80 -15.06 -10.98 -1.55
CA GLU A 80 -15.72 -10.51 -2.76
C GLU A 80 -14.96 -9.37 -3.40
N SER A 81 -15.24 -9.15 -4.69
CA SER A 81 -14.69 -8.02 -5.40
C SER A 81 -15.21 -6.69 -4.82
N THR A 82 -14.32 -5.74 -4.55
CA THR A 82 -14.64 -4.54 -3.78
C THR A 82 -13.98 -3.30 -4.40
N TYR A 83 -14.66 -2.17 -4.29
CA TYR A 83 -14.07 -0.86 -4.58
C TYR A 83 -13.08 -0.50 -3.48
N ASP A 84 -11.88 -0.09 -3.88
CA ASP A 84 -10.80 0.22 -2.96
C ASP A 84 -10.06 1.48 -3.41
N PRO A 85 -10.13 2.58 -2.64
CA PRO A 85 -9.40 3.80 -2.94
C PRO A 85 -7.90 3.61 -3.06
N ASP A 86 -7.29 2.70 -2.28
CA ASP A 86 -5.83 2.47 -2.27
C ASP A 86 -5.31 1.96 -3.61
N LEU A 87 -6.15 1.31 -4.40
CA LEU A 87 -5.80 0.90 -5.76
C LEU A 87 -5.43 2.10 -6.66
N ALA A 88 -5.95 3.30 -6.40
CA ALA A 88 -5.56 4.48 -7.16
C ALA A 88 -4.06 4.79 -6.97
N ILE A 89 -3.57 4.66 -5.74
CA ILE A 89 -2.14 4.87 -5.41
C ILE A 89 -1.31 3.74 -6.01
N LEU A 90 -1.75 2.48 -5.86
CA LEU A 90 -1.09 1.30 -6.41
C LEU A 90 -0.94 1.40 -7.93
N LEU A 91 -2.03 1.71 -8.65
CA LEU A 91 -2.03 1.83 -10.11
C LEU A 91 -1.13 2.99 -10.60
N ALA A 92 -1.14 4.13 -9.90
CA ALA A 92 -0.24 5.23 -10.19
C ALA A 92 1.24 4.86 -9.98
N GLN A 93 1.54 4.08 -8.93
CA GLN A 93 2.88 3.58 -8.65
C GLN A 93 3.36 2.59 -9.73
N LEU A 94 2.51 1.64 -10.11
CA LEU A 94 2.83 0.61 -11.10
C LEU A 94 3.11 1.19 -12.49
N ARG A 95 2.42 2.26 -12.85
CA ARG A 95 2.72 2.98 -14.10
C ARG A 95 4.14 3.56 -14.14
N LYS A 96 4.71 3.91 -12.98
CA LYS A 96 6.07 4.48 -12.87
C LYS A 96 7.13 3.41 -12.66
N ASN A 97 6.85 2.42 -11.82
CA ASN A 97 7.84 1.50 -11.27
C ASN A 97 7.26 0.08 -11.23
N SER A 98 7.20 -0.60 -12.37
CA SER A 98 6.82 -2.02 -12.42
C SER A 98 7.75 -2.83 -13.31
N ILE A 99 7.90 -4.10 -13.00
CA ILE A 99 8.55 -5.09 -13.85
C ILE A 99 7.45 -5.84 -14.60
N ASN A 100 7.45 -5.73 -15.91
CA ASN A 100 6.49 -6.45 -16.74
C ASN A 100 6.88 -7.93 -16.83
N LEU A 101 6.02 -8.82 -16.31
CA LEU A 101 6.23 -10.25 -16.35
C LEU A 101 5.56 -10.90 -17.57
N LEU A 102 4.39 -10.42 -17.96
CA LEU A 102 3.59 -10.95 -19.07
C LEU A 102 2.68 -9.87 -19.66
N GLY A 103 2.50 -9.89 -20.96
CA GLY A 103 1.58 -8.97 -21.67
C GLY A 103 2.14 -7.58 -21.91
N PRO A 104 1.28 -6.58 -22.16
CA PRO A 104 1.66 -5.19 -22.40
C PRO A 104 2.25 -4.52 -21.16
N LYS A 105 2.98 -3.42 -21.34
CA LYS A 105 3.49 -2.61 -20.24
C LYS A 105 2.35 -1.96 -19.43
N ALA A 106 2.58 -1.71 -18.15
CA ALA A 106 1.60 -1.06 -17.28
C ALA A 106 1.08 0.27 -17.87
N THR A 107 1.93 1.04 -18.53
CA THR A 107 1.57 2.31 -19.18
C THR A 107 0.63 2.17 -20.37
N GLU A 108 0.50 0.98 -20.93
CA GLU A 108 -0.37 0.69 -22.08
C GLU A 108 -1.76 0.20 -21.67
N VAL A 109 -1.87 -0.35 -20.45
CA VAL A 109 -3.11 -0.99 -19.94
C VAL A 109 -3.74 -0.27 -18.77
N ILE A 110 -3.03 0.64 -18.14
CA ILE A 110 -3.52 1.48 -17.02
C ILE A 110 -3.48 2.94 -17.50
N GLU A 111 -4.59 3.65 -17.44
CA GLU A 111 -4.63 5.10 -17.72
C GLU A 111 -3.90 5.91 -16.64
N PRO A 112 -3.45 7.15 -16.93
CA PRO A 112 -2.91 8.03 -15.91
C PRO A 112 -3.93 8.28 -14.80
N VAL A 113 -3.54 8.03 -13.56
CA VAL A 113 -4.39 8.29 -12.40
C VAL A 113 -4.30 9.78 -12.05
N PRO A 114 -5.42 10.52 -12.03
CA PRO A 114 -5.42 11.93 -11.65
C PRO A 114 -4.90 12.14 -10.21
N MET A 115 -4.09 13.18 -10.00
CA MET A 115 -3.57 13.51 -8.68
C MET A 115 -4.69 13.83 -7.68
N THR A 116 -5.81 14.38 -8.16
CA THR A 116 -7.01 14.61 -7.35
C THR A 116 -7.54 13.31 -6.73
N ASP A 117 -7.50 12.21 -7.49
CA ASP A 117 -7.99 10.91 -7.04
C ASP A 117 -6.98 10.22 -6.13
N ILE A 118 -5.67 10.38 -6.37
CA ILE A 118 -4.62 9.95 -5.44
C ILE A 118 -4.78 10.64 -4.08
N ARG A 119 -5.02 11.95 -4.07
CA ARG A 119 -5.25 12.72 -2.83
C ARG A 119 -6.55 12.31 -2.13
N LYS A 120 -7.59 12.02 -2.90
CA LYS A 120 -8.85 11.49 -2.38
C LYS A 120 -8.66 10.10 -1.77
N ALA A 121 -7.91 9.22 -2.42
CA ALA A 121 -7.53 7.91 -1.89
C ALA A 121 -6.80 8.04 -0.54
N ILE A 122 -5.77 8.88 -0.46
CA ILE A 122 -5.06 9.13 0.80
C ILE A 122 -6.03 9.58 1.90
N LYS A 123 -6.94 10.51 1.60
CA LYS A 123 -7.91 11.02 2.56
C LYS A 123 -8.86 9.93 3.07
N GLU A 124 -9.34 9.06 2.18
CA GLU A 124 -10.30 8.01 2.50
C GLU A 124 -9.65 6.84 3.25
N SER A 125 -8.40 6.50 2.94
CA SER A 125 -7.67 5.37 3.55
C SER A 125 -7.01 5.72 4.89
N LEU A 126 -6.70 6.99 5.12
CA LEU A 126 -5.97 7.45 6.32
C LEU A 126 -6.59 6.98 7.66
N PRO A 127 -7.92 7.05 7.88
CA PRO A 127 -8.51 6.60 9.15
C PRO A 127 -8.35 5.08 9.38
N GLY A 128 -8.55 4.27 8.32
CA GLY A 128 -8.41 2.82 8.38
C GLY A 128 -6.96 2.41 8.65
N LEU A 129 -6.00 3.06 7.99
CA LEU A 129 -4.57 2.84 8.23
C LEU A 129 -4.19 3.11 9.68
N ILE A 130 -4.64 4.23 10.25
CA ILE A 130 -4.35 4.58 11.65
C ILE A 130 -4.99 3.57 12.62
N ALA A 131 -6.19 3.09 12.32
CA ALA A 131 -6.88 2.11 13.16
C ALA A 131 -6.18 0.74 13.19
N SER A 132 -5.37 0.40 12.19
CA SER A 132 -4.63 -0.87 12.10
C SER A 132 -3.26 -0.86 12.76
N ILE A 133 -2.90 0.19 13.53
CA ILE A 133 -1.54 0.38 14.03
C ILE A 133 -1.05 -0.69 15.00
N ASN A 134 -1.94 -1.25 15.82
CA ASN A 134 -1.55 -2.20 16.86
C ASN A 134 -0.98 -3.49 16.27
N GLY A 135 0.30 -3.73 16.50
CA GLY A 135 1.04 -4.88 15.99
C GLY A 135 1.58 -4.72 14.55
N ASP A 136 1.36 -3.54 13.94
CA ASP A 136 1.86 -3.20 12.59
C ASP A 136 2.48 -1.79 12.56
N GLU A 137 3.03 -1.34 13.68
CA GLU A 137 3.51 0.02 13.91
C GLU A 137 4.48 0.50 12.83
N ARG A 138 5.50 -0.30 12.54
CA ARG A 138 6.49 0.01 11.48
C ARG A 138 5.84 0.29 10.14
N ASN A 139 4.95 -0.60 9.71
CA ASN A 139 4.32 -0.50 8.41
C ASN A 139 3.38 0.71 8.32
N VAL A 140 2.59 0.94 9.36
CA VAL A 140 1.68 2.10 9.45
C VAL A 140 2.46 3.42 9.45
N ILE A 141 3.49 3.56 10.29
CA ILE A 141 4.33 4.77 10.35
C ILE A 141 4.95 5.06 8.99
N LEU A 142 5.52 4.07 8.33
CA LEU A 142 6.15 4.25 7.01
C LEU A 142 5.12 4.54 5.90
N THR A 143 3.92 3.98 6.00
CA THR A 143 2.84 4.27 5.06
C THR A 143 2.33 5.70 5.25
N LEU A 144 2.22 6.19 6.49
CA LEU A 144 1.93 7.60 6.78
C LEU A 144 2.98 8.54 6.19
N ALA A 145 4.28 8.19 6.27
CA ALA A 145 5.35 8.97 5.64
C ALA A 145 5.16 9.04 4.10
N ARG A 146 4.77 7.94 3.45
CA ARG A 146 4.44 7.91 2.02
C ARG A 146 3.24 8.78 1.69
N MET A 147 2.18 8.68 2.48
CA MET A 147 0.98 9.52 2.32
C MET A 147 1.31 11.00 2.45
N TRP A 148 2.13 11.36 3.45
CA TRP A 148 2.56 12.73 3.67
C TRP A 148 3.39 13.28 2.52
N LEU A 149 4.43 12.54 2.08
CA LEU A 149 5.22 12.91 0.90
C LEU A 149 4.32 13.12 -0.32
N THR A 150 3.44 12.14 -0.60
CA THR A 150 2.57 12.19 -1.78
C THR A 150 1.57 13.34 -1.72
N ALA A 151 0.95 13.57 -0.55
CA ALA A 151 0.04 14.68 -0.35
C ALA A 151 0.73 16.05 -0.50
N SER A 152 1.99 16.17 -0.08
CA SER A 152 2.74 17.44 -0.10
C SER A 152 3.37 17.74 -1.45
N THR A 153 3.85 16.72 -2.17
CA THR A 153 4.69 16.91 -3.37
C THR A 153 4.08 16.34 -4.65
N GLY A 154 3.10 15.46 -4.55
CA GLY A 154 2.58 14.67 -5.66
C GLY A 154 3.50 13.53 -6.11
N GLU A 155 4.62 13.31 -5.44
CA GLU A 155 5.53 12.21 -5.75
C GLU A 155 5.12 10.94 -5.00
N ILE A 156 5.23 9.79 -5.67
CA ILE A 156 5.06 8.48 -5.03
C ILE A 156 6.45 7.84 -4.99
N ARG A 157 6.94 7.54 -3.78
CA ARG A 157 8.25 6.92 -3.53
C ARG A 157 8.12 5.69 -2.64
N SER A 158 9.21 4.92 -2.51
CA SER A 158 9.31 3.80 -1.56
C SER A 158 9.18 4.29 -0.10
N LYS A 159 8.88 3.37 0.82
CA LYS A 159 8.68 3.67 2.25
C LYS A 159 9.92 4.30 2.89
N ASP A 160 11.11 3.78 2.59
CA ASP A 160 12.39 4.27 3.09
C ASP A 160 12.70 5.69 2.61
N LEU A 161 12.53 5.97 1.31
CA LEU A 161 12.74 7.31 0.74
C LEU A 161 11.69 8.32 1.22
N ALA A 162 10.47 7.89 1.47
CA ALA A 162 9.44 8.74 2.04
C ALA A 162 9.74 9.08 3.52
N ALA A 163 10.22 8.12 4.28
CA ALA A 163 10.69 8.37 5.65
C ALA A 163 11.87 9.33 5.68
N GLU A 164 12.87 9.13 4.81
CA GLU A 164 14.02 10.03 4.67
C GLU A 164 13.60 11.48 4.37
N TRP A 165 12.59 11.67 3.52
CA TRP A 165 12.03 12.99 3.22
C TRP A 165 11.28 13.60 4.41
N ALA A 166 10.56 12.77 5.21
CA ALA A 166 9.74 13.26 6.31
C ALA A 166 10.55 13.57 7.59
N ILE A 167 11.62 12.82 7.87
CA ILE A 167 12.46 12.96 9.08
C ILE A 167 12.86 14.42 9.37
N PRO A 168 13.45 15.18 8.43
CA PRO A 168 13.88 16.56 8.70
C PRO A 168 12.72 17.56 8.93
N GLN A 169 11.48 17.15 8.77
CA GLN A 169 10.29 17.98 8.95
C GLN A 169 9.59 17.73 10.30
N LEU A 170 10.10 16.76 11.07
CA LEU A 170 9.56 16.35 12.36
C LEU A 170 10.38 16.94 13.53
N PRO A 171 9.75 17.12 14.71
CA PRO A 171 10.50 17.30 15.96
C PRO A 171 11.44 16.11 16.22
N ASP A 172 12.55 16.35 16.92
CA ASP A 172 13.62 15.36 17.12
C ASP A 172 13.13 14.01 17.67
N GLU A 173 12.18 14.03 18.62
CA GLU A 173 11.61 12.81 19.21
C GLU A 173 10.84 11.99 18.16
N HIS A 174 10.00 12.63 17.35
CA HIS A 174 9.26 12.00 16.27
C HIS A 174 10.17 11.56 15.12
N ALA A 175 11.19 12.35 14.79
CA ALA A 175 12.20 12.02 13.80
C ALA A 175 12.95 10.73 14.17
N THR A 176 13.31 10.57 15.44
CA THR A 176 13.97 9.38 15.98
C THR A 176 13.09 8.13 15.79
N LEU A 177 11.78 8.22 16.09
CA LEU A 177 10.85 7.11 15.93
C LEU A 177 10.64 6.74 14.46
N LEU A 178 10.48 7.72 13.57
CA LEU A 178 10.37 7.48 12.14
C LEU A 178 11.65 6.85 11.57
N ASN A 179 12.82 7.30 12.03
CA ASN A 179 14.10 6.71 11.63
C ASN A 179 14.22 5.25 12.12
N LYS A 180 13.78 4.94 13.35
CA LYS A 180 13.72 3.57 13.86
C LYS A 180 12.84 2.69 12.96
N ALA A 181 11.66 3.17 12.54
CA ALA A 181 10.80 2.43 11.61
C ALA A 181 11.49 2.17 10.26
N ARG A 182 12.23 3.15 9.76
CA ARG A 182 13.03 3.04 8.52
C ARG A 182 14.15 2.02 8.67
N GLU A 183 14.95 2.10 9.73
CA GLU A 183 16.05 1.15 10.00
C GLU A 183 15.53 -0.28 10.17
N ALA A 184 14.43 -0.48 10.88
CA ALA A 184 13.79 -1.79 11.01
C ALA A 184 13.29 -2.33 9.67
N TYR A 185 12.75 -1.47 8.81
CA TYR A 185 12.35 -1.84 7.45
C TYR A 185 13.54 -2.27 6.57
N LEU A 186 14.68 -1.61 6.71
CA LEU A 186 15.92 -1.94 6.02
C LEU A 186 16.64 -3.16 6.63
N GLY A 187 16.22 -3.63 7.80
CA GLY A 187 16.85 -4.74 8.52
C GLY A 187 18.10 -4.32 9.31
N GLU A 188 18.25 -3.04 9.59
CA GLU A 188 19.39 -2.43 10.30
C GLU A 188 19.19 -2.43 11.82
N CYS A 189 17.95 -2.55 12.30
CA CYS A 189 17.62 -2.70 13.71
C CYS A 189 16.46 -3.69 13.94
N VAL A 190 16.21 -4.01 15.22
CA VAL A 190 15.12 -4.91 15.61
C VAL A 190 13.78 -4.17 15.54
N ASP A 191 12.80 -4.80 14.91
CA ASP A 191 11.42 -4.31 14.80
C ASP A 191 10.66 -4.60 16.12
N LYS A 192 10.82 -3.72 17.10
CA LYS A 192 10.23 -3.87 18.43
C LYS A 192 9.63 -2.54 18.91
N TRP A 193 8.34 -2.54 19.27
CA TRP A 193 7.56 -1.35 19.61
C TRP A 193 6.93 -1.39 21.00
N GLU A 194 7.07 -2.50 21.73
CA GLU A 194 6.54 -2.67 23.10
C GLU A 194 7.06 -1.56 24.02
N GLY A 195 6.15 -0.93 24.76
CA GLY A 195 6.44 0.16 25.69
C GLY A 195 6.65 1.52 25.04
N MET A 196 6.34 1.66 23.73
CA MET A 196 6.46 2.91 22.96
C MET A 196 5.09 3.38 22.42
N GLU A 197 4.01 2.85 22.97
CA GLU A 197 2.64 3.07 22.46
C GLU A 197 2.25 4.55 22.48
N SER A 198 2.68 5.30 23.53
CA SER A 198 2.40 6.73 23.68
C SER A 198 3.14 7.55 22.63
N GLU A 199 4.43 7.32 22.49
CA GLU A 199 5.31 8.02 21.53
C GLU A 199 4.88 7.74 20.09
N VAL A 200 4.51 6.49 19.80
CA VAL A 200 3.97 6.10 18.50
C VAL A 200 2.66 6.83 18.21
N ALA A 201 1.75 6.92 19.20
CA ALA A 201 0.49 7.63 19.03
C ALA A 201 0.69 9.13 18.79
N GLU A 202 1.67 9.76 19.45
CA GLU A 202 2.01 11.16 19.25
C GLU A 202 2.58 11.41 17.85
N LEU A 203 3.52 10.57 17.39
CA LEU A 203 4.05 10.62 16.02
C LEU A 203 2.93 10.47 14.98
N VAL A 204 2.07 9.48 15.14
CA VAL A 204 0.94 9.23 14.23
C VAL A 204 -0.01 10.43 14.18
N ASN A 205 -0.34 11.02 15.32
CA ASN A 205 -1.17 12.23 15.39
C ASN A 205 -0.50 13.42 14.69
N HIS A 206 0.80 13.59 14.85
CA HIS A 206 1.56 14.63 14.16
C HIS A 206 1.51 14.44 12.65
N MET A 207 1.85 13.25 12.17
CA MET A 207 1.84 12.92 10.73
C MET A 207 0.44 13.03 10.13
N LYS A 208 -0.60 12.58 10.84
CA LYS A 208 -1.99 12.75 10.43
C LYS A 208 -2.33 14.22 10.16
N LYS A 209 -2.03 15.12 11.11
CA LYS A 209 -2.28 16.56 10.96
C LYS A 209 -1.52 17.14 9.77
N SER A 210 -0.27 16.71 9.56
CA SER A 210 0.57 17.14 8.44
C SER A 210 -0.01 16.69 7.10
N ILE A 211 -0.49 15.44 7.01
CA ILE A 211 -1.17 14.90 5.83
C ILE A 211 -2.45 15.70 5.55
N GLU A 212 -3.32 15.86 6.55
CA GLU A 212 -4.58 16.59 6.41
C GLU A 212 -4.35 18.05 5.98
N SER A 213 -3.34 18.71 6.54
CA SER A 213 -2.94 20.07 6.14
C SER A 213 -2.47 20.08 4.68
N SER A 214 -1.62 19.14 4.29
CA SER A 214 -1.12 19.04 2.92
C SER A 214 -2.26 18.78 1.91
N LEU A 215 -3.24 17.96 2.27
CA LEU A 215 -4.42 17.67 1.44
C LEU A 215 -5.32 18.90 1.23
N ASN A 216 -5.30 19.86 2.13
CA ASN A 216 -6.08 21.10 2.00
C ASN A 216 -5.39 22.16 1.13
N ILE A 217 -4.11 22.00 0.82
CA ILE A 217 -3.34 22.89 -0.06
C ILE A 217 -3.49 22.42 -1.51
N GLN A 218 -3.91 23.31 -2.42
CA GLN A 218 -3.86 23.03 -3.85
C GLN A 218 -2.38 22.98 -4.29
N LEU A 219 -1.93 21.84 -4.79
CA LEU A 219 -0.62 21.73 -5.40
C LEU A 219 -0.59 22.61 -6.67
N PRO A 220 0.45 23.43 -6.88
CA PRO A 220 0.58 24.17 -8.12
C PRO A 220 0.65 23.17 -9.29
N PHE A 221 -0.13 23.43 -10.34
CA PHE A 221 -0.05 22.64 -11.58
C PHE A 221 1.39 22.69 -12.09
N ARG A 222 2.14 21.59 -11.97
CA ARG A 222 3.36 21.40 -12.77
C ARG A 222 2.91 21.04 -14.18
N ILE A 223 2.97 22.01 -15.08
CA ILE A 223 2.94 21.72 -16.52
C ILE A 223 4.26 20.99 -16.81
N VAL A 224 4.16 19.73 -17.19
CA VAL A 224 5.28 18.91 -17.69
C VAL A 224 5.28 19.03 -19.20
#